data_a97cc1e402c1cedbc3a875bce29731d0
#
_entry.id   a97cc1e402c1cedbc3a875bce29731d0
#
_cell.length_a   1.000
_cell.length_b   1.000
_cell.length_c   1.000
_cell.angle_alpha   90.00
_cell.angle_beta   90.00
_cell.angle_gamma   90.00
#
_symmetry.space_group_name_H-M   'P 1'
#
loop_
_entity.id
_entity.type
_entity.pdbx_description
1 polymer ?
#
loop_
_entity_poly.entity_id
_entity_poly.type
_entity_poly.pdbx_seq_one_letter_code
_entity_poly.pdbx_strand_id
1 'polypeptide(L)'
;MKSLLFSIAVMLGMTTSTIAQWVQLGTDLIGQAVGQQAGFVTDLNAVGNRLAIGAPGDSTNGPRSGKVRVFQFNGVNWIPMGVDLLGDTAEDQFGSSVKFSANGNILIVGAPERLVGTGTPPGYVRIFDWDGTNWVQRGSDLSGGVNADGFGSAIDLSSSGDIVVIGAPNLPTIANFAGEVTVHQWNGTNWLPMGSPIAGLAGFSFTGGAVQLNSTGTVLAVGQEGQSRVLVFDWDGSNWLLKDTIEGIQNFGNSISMDSSGHTLAIGGESLPTSIGRVKVFQFNGTQYIQKGSSIDGQGDDLFFGWEQNALALREDGNAFVAGSLGNVVGGQTLGRARVMVFNGVDWVPDGIVSGSVTDSQLGRSVCMNADGSTIAVGTPFNLMPNQNAGVVRVFTNSVSTAILENVQNDLKVFPNPAHNIVHIRTSSEILHYEILSFDGKIVSSCNLSGEKEIELDISLLSAGAYVMKVTTRQFTEVIKVIRN
;
A
#
# COMPACT_ATOMS: atom_id res chain seq x y z
N MET A 1 30.96 52.51 36.56
CA MET A 1 30.37 51.15 36.52
C MET A 1 29.47 51.05 35.30
N LYS A 2 29.95 50.47 34.22
CA LYS A 2 29.17 50.23 33.00
C LYS A 2 28.75 48.77 33.01
N SER A 3 27.45 48.51 33.10
CA SER A 3 26.86 47.15 33.03
C SER A 3 26.78 46.73 31.56
N LEU A 4 27.46 45.65 31.21
CA LEU A 4 27.35 44.97 29.93
C LEU A 4 26.14 44.04 29.99
N LEU A 5 25.10 44.30 29.23
CA LEU A 5 24.00 43.38 28.94
C LEU A 5 24.41 42.42 27.83
N PHE A 6 24.57 41.13 28.16
CA PHE A 6 24.72 40.08 27.17
C PHE A 6 23.32 39.63 26.71
N SER A 7 22.95 39.96 25.48
CA SER A 7 21.78 39.39 24.84
C SER A 7 22.15 38.02 24.26
N ILE A 8 21.61 36.95 24.86
CA ILE A 8 21.66 35.61 24.30
C ILE A 8 20.55 35.50 23.24
N ALA A 9 20.92 35.57 21.98
CA ALA A 9 20.02 35.23 20.88
C ALA A 9 19.90 33.70 20.80
N VAL A 10 18.78 33.15 21.26
CA VAL A 10 18.42 31.77 21.01
C VAL A 10 17.99 31.65 19.53
N MET A 11 18.86 31.16 18.66
CA MET A 11 18.47 30.74 17.32
C MET A 11 17.64 29.46 17.46
N LEU A 12 16.31 29.59 17.40
CA LEU A 12 15.45 28.44 17.07
C LEU A 12 15.78 28.02 15.64
N GLY A 13 16.51 26.93 15.51
CA GLY A 13 16.66 26.24 14.23
C GLY A 13 15.28 25.68 13.83
N MET A 14 14.56 26.37 12.96
CA MET A 14 13.43 25.78 12.24
C MET A 14 13.99 24.71 11.33
N THR A 15 13.91 23.43 11.75
CA THR A 15 14.05 22.30 10.84
C THR A 15 12.82 22.33 9.94
N THR A 16 12.94 22.86 8.73
CA THR A 16 11.95 22.66 7.68
C THR A 16 11.98 21.16 7.34
N SER A 17 11.01 20.41 7.83
CA SER A 17 10.76 19.06 7.32
C SER A 17 10.37 19.22 5.85
N THR A 18 11.24 18.81 4.95
CA THR A 18 10.90 18.69 3.52
C THR A 18 9.89 17.56 3.42
N ILE A 19 8.63 17.89 3.12
CA ILE A 19 7.61 16.91 2.76
C ILE A 19 8.11 16.20 1.51
N ALA A 20 8.10 14.87 1.52
CA ALA A 20 8.51 14.09 0.37
C ALA A 20 7.65 14.43 -0.86
N GLN A 21 8.31 14.59 -1.99
CA GLN A 21 7.59 14.86 -3.24
C GLN A 21 7.26 13.53 -3.92
N TRP A 22 5.96 13.22 -4.00
CA TRP A 22 5.46 12.08 -4.76
C TRP A 22 5.41 12.44 -6.23
N VAL A 23 6.21 11.74 -7.05
CA VAL A 23 6.32 11.96 -8.50
C VAL A 23 5.62 10.83 -9.23
N GLN A 24 4.84 11.18 -10.26
CA GLN A 24 4.13 10.17 -11.04
C GLN A 24 5.11 9.25 -11.77
N LEU A 25 4.88 7.95 -11.66
CA LEU A 25 5.68 6.88 -12.26
C LEU A 25 4.96 6.32 -13.50
N GLY A 26 5.44 6.70 -14.67
CA GLY A 26 4.80 6.37 -15.96
C GLY A 26 3.61 7.26 -16.27
N THR A 27 2.82 6.85 -17.26
CA THR A 27 1.63 7.57 -17.74
C THR A 27 0.35 7.09 -17.04
N ASP A 28 -0.73 7.87 -17.13
CA ASP A 28 -2.05 7.50 -16.65
C ASP A 28 -2.51 6.15 -17.26
N LEU A 29 -3.03 5.27 -16.42
CA LEU A 29 -3.64 4.01 -16.84
C LEU A 29 -5.16 4.20 -16.88
N ILE A 30 -5.68 4.45 -18.09
CA ILE A 30 -7.06 4.83 -18.30
C ILE A 30 -7.89 3.60 -18.70
N GLY A 31 -9.12 3.53 -18.19
CA GLY A 31 -10.12 2.55 -18.63
C GLY A 31 -10.43 2.70 -20.13
N GLN A 32 -10.75 1.60 -20.79
CA GLN A 32 -10.87 1.52 -22.23
C GLN A 32 -12.26 1.90 -22.75
N ALA A 33 -13.27 1.87 -21.90
CA ALA A 33 -14.64 2.19 -22.25
C ALA A 33 -15.37 2.94 -21.12
N VAL A 34 -16.42 3.66 -21.49
CA VAL A 34 -17.31 4.38 -20.57
C VAL A 34 -17.91 3.41 -19.55
N GLY A 35 -17.90 3.79 -18.28
CA GLY A 35 -18.53 3.01 -17.21
C GLY A 35 -17.73 1.82 -16.69
N GLN A 36 -16.52 1.57 -17.19
CA GLN A 36 -15.69 0.44 -16.71
C GLN A 36 -15.27 0.54 -15.27
N GLN A 37 -15.11 1.77 -14.74
CA GLN A 37 -14.68 2.03 -13.37
C GLN A 37 -13.28 1.45 -13.07
N ALA A 38 -12.33 1.52 -14.01
CA ALA A 38 -10.95 1.09 -13.80
C ALA A 38 -10.34 1.86 -12.60
N GLY A 39 -9.68 1.14 -11.68
CA GLY A 39 -9.20 1.72 -10.42
C GLY A 39 -10.24 1.76 -9.30
N PHE A 40 -11.33 1.01 -9.44
CA PHE A 40 -12.24 0.74 -8.32
C PHE A 40 -11.50 0.05 -7.17
N VAL A 41 -10.59 -0.84 -7.51
CA VAL A 41 -9.58 -1.41 -6.62
C VAL A 41 -8.25 -1.48 -7.35
N THR A 42 -7.17 -1.31 -6.60
CA THR A 42 -5.78 -1.44 -7.09
C THR A 42 -4.95 -2.20 -6.07
N ASP A 43 -3.97 -2.98 -6.56
CA ASP A 43 -2.98 -3.59 -5.69
C ASP A 43 -1.61 -3.64 -6.36
N LEU A 44 -0.54 -3.41 -5.57
CA LEU A 44 0.85 -3.48 -5.97
C LEU A 44 1.52 -4.70 -5.33
N ASN A 45 2.39 -5.38 -6.06
CA ASN A 45 3.26 -6.38 -5.45
C ASN A 45 4.28 -5.73 -4.50
N ALA A 46 4.95 -6.52 -3.65
CA ALA A 46 5.87 -6.02 -2.64
C ALA A 46 7.01 -5.13 -3.19
N VAL A 47 7.49 -5.42 -4.40
CA VAL A 47 8.54 -4.59 -5.07
C VAL A 47 7.96 -3.30 -5.66
N GLY A 48 6.65 -3.22 -5.92
CA GLY A 48 6.01 -2.06 -6.54
C GLY A 48 6.19 -1.99 -8.07
N ASN A 49 6.55 -3.09 -8.72
CA ASN A 49 6.75 -3.15 -10.18
C ASN A 49 5.67 -3.91 -10.94
N ARG A 50 4.65 -4.45 -10.23
CA ARG A 50 3.44 -5.04 -10.81
C ARG A 50 2.22 -4.41 -10.18
N LEU A 51 1.23 -4.13 -10.99
CA LEU A 51 -0.02 -3.45 -10.60
C LEU A 51 -1.21 -4.20 -11.16
N ALA A 52 -2.16 -4.57 -10.31
CA ALA A 52 -3.48 -5.06 -10.70
C ALA A 52 -4.50 -3.93 -10.60
N ILE A 53 -5.39 -3.84 -11.58
CA ILE A 53 -6.45 -2.83 -11.66
C ILE A 53 -7.77 -3.54 -11.88
N GLY A 54 -8.67 -3.45 -10.90
CA GLY A 54 -10.04 -3.92 -11.04
C GLY A 54 -10.94 -2.87 -11.69
N ALA A 55 -11.84 -3.35 -12.53
CA ALA A 55 -12.81 -2.58 -13.29
C ALA A 55 -14.18 -3.30 -13.30
N PRO A 56 -14.91 -3.33 -12.16
CA PRO A 56 -16.13 -4.12 -12.00
C PRO A 56 -17.30 -3.66 -12.88
N GLY A 57 -17.22 -2.44 -13.42
CA GLY A 57 -18.20 -1.90 -14.36
C GLY A 57 -18.01 -2.36 -15.80
N ASP A 58 -16.94 -3.10 -16.12
CA ASP A 58 -16.70 -3.59 -17.47
C ASP A 58 -17.84 -4.49 -17.95
N SER A 59 -18.18 -4.36 -19.23
CA SER A 59 -19.33 -5.04 -19.85
C SER A 59 -18.94 -5.93 -21.04
N THR A 60 -17.70 -6.44 -21.04
CA THR A 60 -17.20 -7.27 -22.16
C THR A 60 -18.01 -8.57 -22.32
N ASN A 61 -18.33 -9.27 -21.23
CA ASN A 61 -19.10 -10.52 -21.21
C ASN A 61 -20.55 -10.31 -20.73
N GLY A 62 -21.06 -9.10 -20.79
CA GLY A 62 -22.38 -8.72 -20.33
C GLY A 62 -22.33 -7.50 -19.41
N PRO A 63 -23.46 -6.82 -19.16
CA PRO A 63 -23.50 -5.64 -18.29
C PRO A 63 -22.82 -5.92 -16.95
N ARG A 64 -21.78 -5.12 -16.60
CA ARG A 64 -21.04 -5.22 -15.36
C ARG A 64 -20.50 -6.62 -15.04
N SER A 65 -20.09 -7.37 -16.07
CA SER A 65 -19.41 -8.66 -15.87
C SER A 65 -18.07 -8.48 -15.13
N GLY A 66 -17.45 -7.33 -15.32
CA GLY A 66 -16.20 -6.95 -14.66
C GLY A 66 -14.94 -7.45 -15.36
N LYS A 67 -13.83 -6.82 -15.02
CA LYS A 67 -12.51 -7.05 -15.61
C LYS A 67 -11.39 -6.76 -14.63
N VAL A 68 -10.28 -7.50 -14.76
CA VAL A 68 -9.01 -7.14 -14.15
C VAL A 68 -7.93 -7.03 -15.21
N ARG A 69 -7.14 -5.98 -15.16
CA ARG A 69 -5.93 -5.79 -15.98
C ARG A 69 -4.71 -5.77 -15.07
N VAL A 70 -3.68 -6.49 -15.52
CA VAL A 70 -2.40 -6.52 -14.82
C VAL A 70 -1.34 -5.81 -15.65
N PHE A 71 -0.48 -5.05 -14.98
CA PHE A 71 0.60 -4.31 -15.60
C PHE A 71 1.93 -4.58 -14.93
N GLN A 72 3.01 -4.49 -15.69
CA GLN A 72 4.38 -4.51 -15.20
C GLN A 72 5.10 -3.23 -15.60
N PHE A 73 5.84 -2.64 -14.67
CA PHE A 73 6.67 -1.47 -14.94
C PHE A 73 7.97 -1.90 -15.63
N ASN A 74 8.27 -1.31 -16.78
CA ASN A 74 9.45 -1.64 -17.58
C ASN A 74 10.64 -0.68 -17.38
N GLY A 75 10.57 0.18 -16.34
CA GLY A 75 11.55 1.23 -16.08
C GLY A 75 11.14 2.60 -16.62
N VAL A 76 10.15 2.67 -17.53
CA VAL A 76 9.64 3.92 -18.12
C VAL A 76 8.13 4.01 -18.02
N ASN A 77 7.42 2.95 -18.41
CA ASN A 77 5.96 2.90 -18.43
C ASN A 77 5.41 1.57 -17.90
N TRP A 78 4.14 1.58 -17.56
CA TRP A 78 3.37 0.39 -17.22
C TRP A 78 2.88 -0.30 -18.49
N ILE A 79 3.33 -1.53 -18.73
CA ILE A 79 2.96 -2.35 -19.89
C ILE A 79 2.03 -3.48 -19.45
N PRO A 80 1.03 -3.88 -20.26
CA PRO A 80 0.17 -5.01 -19.93
C PRO A 80 0.97 -6.29 -19.70
N MET A 81 0.57 -7.06 -18.67
CA MET A 81 1.16 -8.33 -18.26
C MET A 81 0.12 -9.44 -18.45
N GLY A 82 0.18 -10.14 -19.58
CA GLY A 82 -0.81 -11.11 -20.01
C GLY A 82 -2.06 -10.49 -20.62
N VAL A 83 -3.06 -11.31 -20.84
CA VAL A 83 -4.38 -10.90 -21.34
C VAL A 83 -5.28 -10.41 -20.20
N ASP A 84 -6.28 -9.60 -20.52
CA ASP A 84 -7.28 -9.14 -19.56
C ASP A 84 -8.03 -10.34 -18.96
N LEU A 85 -8.24 -10.34 -17.65
CA LEU A 85 -9.05 -11.32 -16.95
C LEU A 85 -10.50 -10.82 -16.87
N LEU A 86 -11.45 -11.65 -17.29
CA LEU A 86 -12.84 -11.26 -17.44
C LEU A 86 -13.76 -12.06 -16.51
N GLY A 87 -14.81 -11.41 -15.99
CA GLY A 87 -15.93 -12.09 -15.39
C GLY A 87 -16.73 -12.88 -16.44
N ASP A 88 -17.45 -13.90 -16.02
CA ASP A 88 -18.11 -14.84 -16.92
C ASP A 88 -19.43 -14.30 -17.46
N THR A 89 -20.22 -13.67 -16.58
CA THR A 89 -21.60 -13.28 -16.90
C THR A 89 -21.92 -11.87 -16.41
N ALA A 90 -23.07 -11.36 -16.87
CA ALA A 90 -23.58 -10.08 -16.44
C ALA A 90 -23.73 -10.01 -14.91
N GLU A 91 -23.37 -8.88 -14.33
CA GLU A 91 -23.43 -8.53 -12.91
C GLU A 91 -22.46 -9.30 -11.99
N ASP A 92 -21.56 -10.11 -12.49
CA ASP A 92 -20.51 -10.76 -11.68
C ASP A 92 -19.65 -9.74 -10.93
N GLN A 93 -19.44 -8.57 -11.54
CA GLN A 93 -18.58 -7.51 -11.00
C GLN A 93 -17.17 -8.01 -10.67
N PHE A 94 -16.65 -8.93 -11.47
CA PHE A 94 -15.29 -9.45 -11.35
C PHE A 94 -14.27 -8.32 -11.30
N GLY A 95 -13.35 -8.37 -10.33
CA GLY A 95 -12.42 -7.28 -10.09
C GLY A 95 -12.97 -6.20 -9.13
N SER A 96 -14.02 -6.50 -8.34
CA SER A 96 -14.42 -5.65 -7.21
C SER A 96 -13.39 -5.69 -6.08
N SER A 97 -12.66 -6.76 -5.96
CA SER A 97 -11.52 -6.91 -5.06
C SER A 97 -10.38 -7.64 -5.78
N VAL A 98 -9.14 -7.20 -5.54
CA VAL A 98 -7.92 -7.84 -6.08
C VAL A 98 -6.80 -7.77 -5.07
N LYS A 99 -5.93 -8.79 -5.02
CA LYS A 99 -4.69 -8.81 -4.22
C LYS A 99 -3.62 -9.66 -4.87
N PHE A 100 -2.36 -9.22 -4.73
CA PHE A 100 -1.17 -9.96 -5.15
C PHE A 100 -0.51 -10.72 -4.00
N SER A 101 0.12 -11.86 -4.30
CA SER A 101 1.21 -12.37 -3.46
C SER A 101 2.41 -11.39 -3.47
N ALA A 102 3.29 -11.49 -2.48
CA ALA A 102 4.41 -10.57 -2.34
C ALA A 102 5.29 -10.47 -3.61
N ASN A 103 5.55 -11.58 -4.28
CA ASN A 103 6.31 -11.61 -5.53
C ASN A 103 5.50 -11.19 -6.77
N GLY A 104 4.18 -11.01 -6.63
CA GLY A 104 3.27 -10.65 -7.72
C GLY A 104 3.03 -11.76 -8.74
N ASN A 105 3.35 -13.02 -8.44
CA ASN A 105 3.12 -14.16 -9.34
C ASN A 105 1.78 -14.87 -9.08
N ILE A 106 1.11 -14.56 -7.98
CA ILE A 106 -0.22 -15.04 -7.67
C ILE A 106 -1.14 -13.84 -7.51
N LEU A 107 -2.30 -13.91 -8.12
CA LEU A 107 -3.34 -12.88 -8.08
C LEU A 107 -4.65 -13.51 -7.66
N ILE A 108 -5.29 -12.96 -6.64
CA ILE A 108 -6.66 -13.32 -6.24
C ILE A 108 -7.62 -12.21 -6.68
N VAL A 109 -8.78 -12.60 -7.19
CA VAL A 109 -9.80 -11.70 -7.72
C VAL A 109 -11.17 -12.11 -7.22
N GLY A 110 -11.92 -11.16 -6.65
CA GLY A 110 -13.28 -11.37 -6.22
C GLY A 110 -14.33 -10.85 -7.20
N ALA A 111 -15.43 -11.58 -7.25
CA ALA A 111 -16.66 -11.28 -8.02
C ALA A 111 -17.85 -11.44 -7.08
N PRO A 112 -18.12 -10.43 -6.23
CA PRO A 112 -19.03 -10.59 -5.08
C PRO A 112 -20.51 -10.59 -5.45
N GLU A 113 -20.84 -10.36 -6.70
CA GLU A 113 -22.21 -10.26 -7.20
C GLU A 113 -23.13 -9.26 -6.48
N ARG A 114 -23.85 -8.48 -7.22
CA ARG A 114 -24.89 -7.62 -6.68
C ARG A 114 -26.25 -8.30 -6.66
N LEU A 115 -27.04 -7.94 -5.65
CA LEU A 115 -28.48 -8.21 -5.54
C LEU A 115 -29.24 -7.80 -6.82
N VAL A 116 -29.35 -8.70 -7.79
CA VAL A 116 -30.17 -8.48 -8.97
C VAL A 116 -31.17 -9.64 -9.12
N GLY A 117 -32.20 -9.62 -8.31
CA GLY A 117 -33.35 -10.50 -8.50
C GLY A 117 -33.22 -11.90 -7.91
N THR A 118 -34.30 -12.67 -8.04
CA THR A 118 -34.34 -14.08 -7.59
C THR A 118 -33.62 -14.97 -8.60
N GLY A 119 -32.63 -15.70 -8.14
CA GLY A 119 -31.95 -16.75 -8.94
C GLY A 119 -30.53 -16.41 -9.39
N THR A 120 -29.92 -15.34 -8.87
CA THR A 120 -28.52 -15.02 -9.08
C THR A 120 -27.63 -16.02 -8.33
N PRO A 121 -26.53 -16.54 -8.93
CA PRO A 121 -25.59 -17.43 -8.22
C PRO A 121 -24.87 -16.68 -7.10
N PRO A 122 -24.28 -17.35 -6.11
CA PRO A 122 -23.44 -16.72 -5.10
C PRO A 122 -22.20 -16.10 -5.71
N GLY A 123 -21.60 -15.11 -5.02
CA GLY A 123 -20.31 -14.55 -5.39
C GLY A 123 -19.22 -15.62 -5.47
N TYR A 124 -18.16 -15.32 -6.18
CA TYR A 124 -17.02 -16.23 -6.32
C TYR A 124 -15.67 -15.51 -6.26
N VAL A 125 -14.62 -16.28 -6.03
CA VAL A 125 -13.23 -15.83 -6.03
C VAL A 125 -12.41 -16.75 -6.91
N ARG A 126 -11.57 -16.18 -7.76
CA ARG A 126 -10.58 -16.86 -8.59
C ARG A 126 -9.18 -16.51 -8.21
N ILE A 127 -8.33 -17.51 -8.21
CA ILE A 127 -6.91 -17.35 -7.97
C ILE A 127 -6.16 -17.72 -9.26
N PHE A 128 -5.14 -16.96 -9.60
CA PHE A 128 -4.36 -17.13 -10.81
C PHE A 128 -2.87 -17.19 -10.50
N ASP A 129 -2.16 -18.08 -11.21
CA ASP A 129 -0.70 -18.13 -11.26
C ASP A 129 -0.20 -17.47 -12.56
N TRP A 130 0.91 -16.73 -12.47
CA TRP A 130 1.64 -16.23 -13.63
C TRP A 130 2.59 -17.31 -14.17
N ASP A 131 2.36 -17.82 -15.37
CA ASP A 131 3.18 -18.88 -16.01
C ASP A 131 4.41 -18.32 -16.76
N GLY A 132 4.62 -17.02 -16.75
CA GLY A 132 5.64 -16.31 -17.51
C GLY A 132 5.09 -15.61 -18.76
N THR A 133 3.87 -15.94 -19.20
CA THR A 133 3.22 -15.38 -20.40
C THR A 133 1.77 -14.97 -20.14
N ASN A 134 1.04 -15.76 -19.37
CA ASN A 134 -0.37 -15.56 -19.08
C ASN A 134 -0.71 -15.87 -17.63
N TRP A 135 -1.86 -15.36 -17.20
CA TRP A 135 -2.48 -15.70 -15.92
C TRP A 135 -3.31 -16.97 -16.08
N VAL A 136 -2.91 -18.04 -15.42
CA VAL A 136 -3.55 -19.37 -15.46
C VAL A 136 -4.27 -19.59 -14.14
N GLN A 137 -5.53 -20.02 -14.20
CA GLN A 137 -6.32 -20.25 -12.99
C GLN A 137 -5.70 -21.36 -12.12
N ARG A 138 -5.57 -21.07 -10.81
CA ARG A 138 -5.03 -21.95 -9.79
C ARG A 138 -6.15 -22.64 -9.01
N GLY A 139 -6.47 -23.85 -9.38
CA GLY A 139 -7.58 -24.61 -8.79
C GLY A 139 -8.94 -24.18 -9.33
N SER A 140 -10.00 -24.65 -8.66
CA SER A 140 -11.39 -24.28 -8.99
C SER A 140 -11.78 -22.97 -8.31
N ASP A 141 -12.86 -22.35 -8.81
CA ASP A 141 -13.47 -21.20 -8.15
C ASP A 141 -13.83 -21.55 -6.70
N LEU A 142 -13.58 -20.63 -5.79
CA LEU A 142 -14.16 -20.64 -4.46
C LEU A 142 -15.45 -19.84 -4.52
N SER A 143 -16.57 -20.47 -4.16
CA SER A 143 -17.90 -19.87 -4.28
C SER A 143 -18.59 -19.75 -2.92
N GLY A 144 -19.40 -18.72 -2.78
CA GLY A 144 -20.24 -18.54 -1.62
C GLY A 144 -21.31 -19.64 -1.46
N GLY A 145 -22.00 -19.61 -0.34
CA GLY A 145 -22.99 -20.63 0.02
C GLY A 145 -24.41 -20.32 -0.43
N VAL A 146 -24.75 -19.04 -0.58
CA VAL A 146 -26.10 -18.58 -0.92
C VAL A 146 -26.05 -17.36 -1.83
N ASN A 147 -27.13 -17.12 -2.55
CA ASN A 147 -27.24 -15.97 -3.44
C ASN A 147 -27.11 -14.65 -2.69
N ALA A 148 -26.39 -13.71 -3.28
CA ALA A 148 -26.21 -12.35 -2.77
C ALA A 148 -25.55 -12.27 -1.38
N ASP A 149 -24.72 -13.27 -1.02
CA ASP A 149 -23.96 -13.27 0.23
C ASP A 149 -22.80 -12.27 0.23
N GLY A 150 -22.44 -11.73 -0.93
CA GLY A 150 -21.30 -10.83 -1.09
C GLY A 150 -19.95 -11.55 -0.95
N PHE A 151 -19.89 -12.87 -1.17
CA PHE A 151 -18.67 -13.65 -1.12
C PHE A 151 -17.64 -13.12 -2.12
N GLY A 152 -16.46 -12.76 -1.63
CA GLY A 152 -15.43 -12.10 -2.44
C GLY A 152 -15.49 -10.57 -2.41
N SER A 153 -16.36 -9.94 -1.61
CA SER A 153 -16.34 -8.48 -1.42
C SER A 153 -15.03 -7.99 -0.83
N ALA A 154 -14.50 -8.70 0.16
CA ALA A 154 -13.18 -8.46 0.75
C ALA A 154 -12.37 -9.74 0.64
N ILE A 155 -11.13 -9.61 0.22
CA ILE A 155 -10.17 -10.72 0.06
C ILE A 155 -8.78 -10.28 0.49
N ASP A 156 -8.00 -11.23 0.95
CA ASP A 156 -6.56 -11.06 1.15
C ASP A 156 -5.84 -12.41 1.04
N LEU A 157 -4.50 -12.36 0.94
CA LEU A 157 -3.69 -13.58 0.88
C LEU A 157 -2.34 -13.43 1.59
N SER A 158 -1.79 -14.55 2.04
CA SER A 158 -0.43 -14.60 2.58
C SER A 158 0.61 -14.20 1.52
N SER A 159 1.80 -13.80 1.95
CA SER A 159 2.89 -13.41 1.05
C SER A 159 3.26 -14.48 0.02
N SER A 160 3.13 -15.76 0.37
CA SER A 160 3.33 -16.89 -0.57
C SER A 160 2.17 -17.05 -1.56
N GLY A 161 0.98 -16.56 -1.24
CA GLY A 161 -0.25 -16.79 -1.99
C GLY A 161 -0.88 -18.18 -1.78
N ASP A 162 -0.46 -18.92 -0.74
CA ASP A 162 -0.97 -20.27 -0.46
C ASP A 162 -2.07 -20.29 0.61
N ILE A 163 -2.32 -19.16 1.26
CA ILE A 163 -3.44 -18.98 2.20
C ILE A 163 -4.25 -17.78 1.73
N VAL A 164 -5.56 -17.94 1.60
CA VAL A 164 -6.48 -16.87 1.18
C VAL A 164 -7.60 -16.72 2.19
N VAL A 165 -8.00 -15.50 2.45
CA VAL A 165 -9.17 -15.16 3.25
C VAL A 165 -10.22 -14.49 2.38
N ILE A 166 -11.48 -14.81 2.61
CA ILE A 166 -12.61 -14.33 1.82
C ILE A 166 -13.75 -13.95 2.75
N GLY A 167 -14.24 -12.73 2.61
CA GLY A 167 -15.40 -12.22 3.31
C GLY A 167 -16.67 -12.32 2.49
N ALA A 168 -17.77 -12.63 3.19
CA ALA A 168 -19.15 -12.65 2.71
C ALA A 168 -20.04 -11.83 3.64
N PRO A 169 -19.97 -10.48 3.61
CA PRO A 169 -20.58 -9.63 4.63
C PRO A 169 -22.11 -9.66 4.65
N ASN A 170 -22.73 -10.07 3.56
CA ASN A 170 -24.19 -10.09 3.45
C ASN A 170 -24.79 -11.45 3.83
N LEU A 171 -23.98 -12.46 4.14
CA LEU A 171 -24.46 -13.80 4.44
C LEU A 171 -25.38 -13.80 5.67
N PRO A 172 -26.63 -14.30 5.57
CA PRO A 172 -27.54 -14.37 6.70
C PRO A 172 -27.31 -15.64 7.53
N THR A 173 -26.18 -15.75 8.24
CA THR A 173 -25.82 -16.95 9.03
C THR A 173 -26.83 -17.20 10.16
N ILE A 174 -26.87 -16.30 11.15
CA ILE A 174 -27.77 -16.36 12.30
C ILE A 174 -28.85 -15.28 12.25
N ALA A 175 -28.61 -14.21 11.48
CA ALA A 175 -29.49 -13.06 11.30
C ALA A 175 -29.13 -12.34 9.99
N ASN A 176 -30.04 -11.47 9.50
CA ASN A 176 -29.82 -10.69 8.27
C ASN A 176 -28.50 -9.92 8.33
N PHE A 177 -27.66 -10.06 7.28
CA PHE A 177 -26.38 -9.38 7.14
C PHE A 177 -25.44 -9.61 8.35
N ALA A 178 -25.46 -10.79 8.95
CA ALA A 178 -24.50 -11.14 9.99
C ALA A 178 -23.09 -11.28 9.42
N GLY A 179 -22.98 -11.80 8.21
CA GLY A 179 -21.74 -11.99 7.48
C GLY A 179 -20.90 -13.18 7.97
N GLU A 180 -19.93 -13.56 7.18
CA GLU A 180 -19.01 -14.67 7.46
C GLU A 180 -17.67 -14.45 6.79
N VAL A 181 -16.61 -15.04 7.35
CA VAL A 181 -15.28 -15.12 6.79
C VAL A 181 -14.83 -16.56 6.69
N THR A 182 -14.30 -16.95 5.54
CA THR A 182 -13.66 -18.24 5.33
C THR A 182 -12.19 -18.09 4.97
N VAL A 183 -11.37 -19.02 5.45
CA VAL A 183 -9.95 -19.08 5.10
C VAL A 183 -9.67 -20.39 4.40
N HIS A 184 -8.87 -20.37 3.34
CA HIS A 184 -8.53 -21.55 2.56
C HIS A 184 -7.02 -21.63 2.37
N GLN A 185 -6.50 -22.88 2.35
CA GLN A 185 -5.09 -23.17 2.11
C GLN A 185 -4.93 -24.03 0.86
N TRP A 186 -3.93 -23.69 0.05
CA TRP A 186 -3.55 -24.47 -1.13
C TRP A 186 -2.71 -25.68 -0.74
N ASN A 187 -3.12 -26.86 -1.15
CA ASN A 187 -2.41 -28.13 -0.86
C ASN A 187 -1.54 -28.63 -2.02
N GLY A 188 -1.35 -27.81 -3.05
CA GLY A 188 -0.66 -28.17 -4.28
C GLY A 188 -1.60 -28.56 -5.43
N THR A 189 -2.89 -28.82 -5.15
CA THR A 189 -3.88 -29.26 -6.16
C THR A 189 -5.23 -28.55 -5.97
N ASN A 190 -5.67 -28.38 -4.75
CA ASN A 190 -6.98 -27.81 -4.39
C ASN A 190 -6.86 -26.84 -3.23
N TRP A 191 -7.82 -25.93 -3.17
CA TRP A 191 -8.05 -25.07 -2.01
C TRP A 191 -8.86 -25.81 -0.96
N LEU A 192 -8.30 -25.99 0.24
CA LEU A 192 -8.96 -26.66 1.37
C LEU A 192 -9.29 -25.64 2.46
N PRO A 193 -10.44 -25.80 3.16
CA PRO A 193 -10.75 -24.94 4.31
C PRO A 193 -9.64 -24.99 5.37
N MET A 194 -9.27 -23.84 5.91
CA MET A 194 -8.32 -23.68 7.00
C MET A 194 -9.07 -23.22 8.26
N GLY A 195 -9.52 -24.18 9.04
CA GLY A 195 -10.39 -23.97 10.20
C GLY A 195 -11.88 -23.85 9.84
N SER A 196 -12.69 -23.59 10.86
CA SER A 196 -14.13 -23.33 10.70
C SER A 196 -14.36 -21.87 10.25
N PRO A 197 -15.45 -21.61 9.49
CA PRO A 197 -15.85 -20.24 9.15
C PRO A 197 -16.04 -19.38 10.41
N ILE A 198 -15.69 -18.10 10.32
CA ILE A 198 -15.89 -17.09 11.36
C ILE A 198 -17.18 -16.33 11.05
N ALA A 199 -18.26 -16.73 11.70
CA ALA A 199 -19.58 -16.17 11.49
C ALA A 199 -19.82 -14.93 12.36
N GLY A 200 -20.56 -13.95 11.83
CA GLY A 200 -21.07 -12.84 12.62
C GLY A 200 -22.12 -13.32 13.62
N LEU A 201 -22.08 -12.79 14.84
CA LEU A 201 -22.94 -13.21 15.95
C LEU A 201 -24.19 -12.32 16.13
N ALA A 202 -24.33 -11.26 15.34
CA ALA A 202 -25.47 -10.35 15.39
C ALA A 202 -25.93 -9.93 14.00
N GLY A 203 -27.18 -9.60 13.84
CA GLY A 203 -27.69 -9.04 12.60
C GLY A 203 -27.03 -7.69 12.29
N PHE A 204 -26.84 -7.42 10.99
CA PHE A 204 -26.20 -6.22 10.50
C PHE A 204 -24.77 -6.01 11.03
N SER A 205 -24.07 -7.10 11.37
CA SER A 205 -22.64 -7.03 11.74
C SER A 205 -21.77 -6.77 10.54
N PHE A 206 -22.17 -7.22 9.34
CA PHE A 206 -21.38 -7.20 8.10
C PHE A 206 -19.97 -7.80 8.30
N THR A 207 -19.91 -8.92 9.05
CA THR A 207 -18.66 -9.61 9.33
C THR A 207 -17.98 -10.02 8.04
N GLY A 208 -16.72 -9.60 7.86
CA GLY A 208 -15.98 -9.86 6.63
C GLY A 208 -16.17 -8.77 5.56
N GLY A 209 -16.76 -7.61 5.90
CA GLY A 209 -16.73 -6.44 5.04
C GLY A 209 -15.31 -5.94 4.76
N ALA A 210 -14.39 -6.13 5.69
CA ALA A 210 -12.95 -5.97 5.51
C ALA A 210 -12.22 -7.15 6.15
N VAL A 211 -11.19 -7.67 5.49
CA VAL A 211 -10.34 -8.76 5.99
C VAL A 211 -8.88 -8.51 5.65
N GLN A 212 -7.96 -8.91 6.54
CA GLN A 212 -6.53 -8.83 6.30
C GLN A 212 -5.79 -10.01 6.97
N LEU A 213 -4.84 -10.61 6.25
CA LEU A 213 -3.89 -11.58 6.77
C LEU A 213 -2.52 -10.95 6.98
N ASN A 214 -1.77 -11.43 7.96
CA ASN A 214 -0.35 -11.15 8.02
C ASN A 214 0.41 -11.92 6.91
N SER A 215 1.70 -11.63 6.72
CA SER A 215 2.51 -12.24 5.65
C SER A 215 2.55 -13.76 5.66
N THR A 216 2.47 -14.39 6.84
CA THR A 216 2.47 -15.85 6.99
C THR A 216 1.08 -16.49 6.91
N GLY A 217 0.01 -15.68 6.90
CA GLY A 217 -1.37 -16.18 6.93
C GLY A 217 -1.79 -16.81 8.26
N THR A 218 -1.17 -16.40 9.39
CA THR A 218 -1.42 -16.94 10.74
C THR A 218 -2.06 -15.94 11.69
N VAL A 219 -2.13 -14.67 11.32
CA VAL A 219 -2.89 -13.63 12.03
C VAL A 219 -3.92 -13.09 11.05
N LEU A 220 -5.16 -12.97 11.49
CA LEU A 220 -6.30 -12.54 10.69
C LEU A 220 -7.03 -11.40 11.40
N ALA A 221 -7.26 -10.28 10.73
CA ALA A 221 -8.13 -9.21 11.18
C ALA A 221 -9.43 -9.23 10.37
N VAL A 222 -10.56 -9.08 11.04
CA VAL A 222 -11.92 -9.12 10.48
C VAL A 222 -12.72 -7.91 10.94
N GLY A 223 -13.17 -7.11 9.98
CA GLY A 223 -14.05 -5.97 10.23
C GLY A 223 -15.48 -6.40 10.49
N GLN A 224 -16.09 -5.77 11.46
CA GLN A 224 -17.52 -5.82 11.77
C GLN A 224 -18.04 -4.38 11.84
N GLU A 225 -18.14 -3.72 10.68
CA GLU A 225 -18.46 -2.28 10.61
C GLU A 225 -19.79 -1.93 11.27
N GLY A 226 -20.79 -2.80 11.14
CA GLY A 226 -22.10 -2.61 11.76
C GLY A 226 -22.09 -2.72 13.28
N GLN A 227 -21.02 -3.30 13.85
CA GLN A 227 -20.75 -3.35 15.28
C GLN A 227 -19.63 -2.39 15.69
N SER A 228 -19.07 -1.64 14.73
CA SER A 228 -17.99 -0.65 14.92
C SER A 228 -16.75 -1.24 15.61
N ARG A 229 -16.30 -2.42 15.18
CA ARG A 229 -15.16 -3.12 15.78
C ARG A 229 -14.38 -3.96 14.77
N VAL A 230 -13.17 -4.32 15.15
CA VAL A 230 -12.32 -5.28 14.45
C VAL A 230 -11.97 -6.43 15.38
N LEU A 231 -12.17 -7.65 14.90
CA LEU A 231 -11.76 -8.87 15.59
C LEU A 231 -10.41 -9.31 15.04
N VAL A 232 -9.48 -9.67 15.92
CA VAL A 232 -8.18 -10.21 15.52
C VAL A 232 -8.06 -11.64 16.03
N PHE A 233 -7.61 -12.54 15.16
CA PHE A 233 -7.47 -13.97 15.43
C PHE A 233 -6.03 -14.43 15.18
N ASP A 234 -5.59 -15.41 15.97
CA ASP A 234 -4.37 -16.20 15.74
C ASP A 234 -4.75 -17.62 15.31
N TRP A 235 -3.98 -18.18 14.36
CA TRP A 235 -4.09 -19.59 13.97
C TRP A 235 -3.29 -20.48 14.91
N ASP A 236 -3.94 -21.43 15.60
CA ASP A 236 -3.30 -22.36 16.54
C ASP A 236 -2.80 -23.67 15.90
N GLY A 237 -2.94 -23.82 14.59
CA GLY A 237 -2.65 -25.04 13.84
C GLY A 237 -3.91 -25.85 13.48
N SER A 238 -5.07 -25.51 14.05
CA SER A 238 -6.34 -26.20 13.83
C SER A 238 -7.55 -25.25 13.76
N ASN A 239 -7.52 -24.17 14.51
CA ASN A 239 -8.62 -23.21 14.62
C ASN A 239 -8.13 -21.77 14.67
N TRP A 240 -9.02 -20.84 14.29
CA TRP A 240 -8.86 -19.40 14.47
C TRP A 240 -9.31 -19.03 15.88
N LEU A 241 -8.39 -18.68 16.74
CA LEU A 241 -8.65 -18.27 18.13
C LEU A 241 -8.70 -16.75 18.22
N LEU A 242 -9.77 -16.21 18.80
CA LEU A 242 -9.89 -14.77 19.03
C LEU A 242 -8.77 -14.30 19.96
N LYS A 243 -7.94 -13.42 19.45
CA LYS A 243 -6.79 -12.81 20.13
C LYS A 243 -7.18 -11.52 20.83
N ASP A 244 -7.93 -10.65 20.12
CA ASP A 244 -8.33 -9.35 20.64
C ASP A 244 -9.57 -8.81 19.90
N THR A 245 -10.23 -7.83 20.52
CA THR A 245 -11.33 -7.06 19.94
C THR A 245 -11.01 -5.58 20.08
N ILE A 246 -10.88 -4.90 18.94
CA ILE A 246 -10.58 -3.47 18.90
C ILE A 246 -11.89 -2.72 18.64
N GLU A 247 -12.35 -1.98 19.63
CA GLU A 247 -13.61 -1.22 19.57
C GLU A 247 -13.36 0.20 19.03
N GLY A 248 -14.31 0.70 18.26
CA GLY A 248 -14.32 2.05 17.72
C GLY A 248 -15.69 2.71 17.81
N ILE A 249 -15.89 3.74 17.02
CA ILE A 249 -17.18 4.40 16.89
C ILE A 249 -17.68 4.25 15.44
N GLN A 250 -18.95 4.37 15.24
CA GLN A 250 -19.72 4.35 13.99
C GLN A 250 -18.91 3.99 12.71
N ASN A 251 -19.18 2.80 12.15
CA ASN A 251 -18.55 2.24 10.96
C ASN A 251 -17.03 1.90 11.09
N PHE A 252 -16.45 1.93 12.30
CA PHE A 252 -15.07 1.52 12.53
C PHE A 252 -14.85 0.06 12.09
N GLY A 253 -13.79 -0.19 11.34
CA GLY A 253 -13.49 -1.50 10.77
C GLY A 253 -14.00 -1.70 9.33
N ASN A 254 -14.51 -0.65 8.68
CA ASN A 254 -14.87 -0.72 7.25
C ASN A 254 -13.63 -0.80 6.35
N SER A 255 -12.50 -0.24 6.76
CA SER A 255 -11.21 -0.43 6.12
C SER A 255 -10.16 -0.88 7.12
N ILE A 256 -9.35 -1.85 6.73
CA ILE A 256 -8.28 -2.43 7.56
C ILE A 256 -7.06 -2.64 6.69
N SER A 257 -5.88 -2.33 7.23
CA SER A 257 -4.61 -2.74 6.66
C SER A 257 -3.66 -3.18 7.76
N MET A 258 -2.93 -4.28 7.53
CA MET A 258 -2.08 -4.96 8.51
C MET A 258 -0.62 -4.92 8.05
N ASP A 259 0.33 -4.78 8.98
CA ASP A 259 1.74 -4.95 8.70
C ASP A 259 2.10 -6.43 8.44
N SER A 260 3.28 -6.70 7.90
CA SER A 260 3.70 -8.06 7.54
C SER A 260 3.73 -9.02 8.73
N SER A 261 3.93 -8.53 9.93
CA SER A 261 3.99 -9.34 11.16
C SER A 261 2.62 -9.62 11.79
N GLY A 262 1.61 -8.83 11.48
CA GLY A 262 0.33 -8.84 12.17
C GLY A 262 0.34 -8.08 13.51
N HIS A 263 1.40 -7.31 13.80
CA HIS A 263 1.50 -6.54 15.05
C HIS A 263 0.94 -5.13 14.95
N THR A 264 0.86 -4.56 13.74
CA THR A 264 0.35 -3.21 13.53
C THR A 264 -0.86 -3.25 12.60
N LEU A 265 -1.92 -2.57 12.99
CA LEU A 265 -3.18 -2.45 12.24
C LEU A 265 -3.52 -0.98 12.07
N ALA A 266 -3.70 -0.55 10.83
CA ALA A 266 -4.38 0.71 10.51
C ALA A 266 -5.85 0.40 10.23
N ILE A 267 -6.75 1.12 10.88
CA ILE A 267 -8.21 0.89 10.84
C ILE A 267 -8.90 2.22 10.58
N GLY A 268 -9.73 2.23 9.56
CA GLY A 268 -10.55 3.37 9.17
C GLY A 268 -12.05 3.06 9.25
N GLY A 269 -12.86 3.95 8.66
CA GLY A 269 -14.31 3.82 8.62
C GLY A 269 -15.05 4.67 9.65
N GLU A 270 -14.38 5.24 10.67
CA GLU A 270 -15.08 6.12 11.62
C GLU A 270 -15.66 7.34 10.91
N SER A 271 -16.99 7.50 10.99
CA SER A 271 -17.69 8.66 10.47
C SER A 271 -17.86 9.71 11.57
N LEU A 272 -17.19 10.83 11.42
CA LEU A 272 -17.39 11.99 12.29
C LEU A 272 -18.67 12.78 11.86
N PRO A 273 -19.22 13.63 12.73
CA PRO A 273 -20.48 14.36 12.44
C PRO A 273 -20.46 15.15 11.12
N THR A 274 -19.30 15.49 10.60
CA THR A 274 -19.10 16.25 9.34
C THR A 274 -18.81 15.36 8.13
N SER A 275 -18.99 14.04 8.23
CA SER A 275 -18.58 13.03 7.24
C SER A 275 -17.05 13.06 6.96
N ILE A 276 -16.27 13.67 7.82
CA ILE A 276 -14.81 13.57 7.81
C ILE A 276 -14.46 12.19 8.33
N GLY A 277 -13.71 11.41 7.56
CA GLY A 277 -13.26 10.10 7.98
C GLY A 277 -12.10 10.19 8.98
N ARG A 278 -11.84 9.08 9.68
CA ARG A 278 -10.75 8.94 10.64
C ARG A 278 -10.03 7.63 10.47
N VAL A 279 -8.71 7.66 10.57
CA VAL A 279 -7.85 6.49 10.66
C VAL A 279 -7.20 6.44 12.05
N LYS A 280 -7.20 5.28 12.67
CA LYS A 280 -6.45 4.98 13.90
C LYS A 280 -5.49 3.83 13.62
N VAL A 281 -4.30 3.91 14.19
CA VAL A 281 -3.31 2.83 14.10
C VAL A 281 -3.15 2.20 15.47
N PHE A 282 -3.10 0.87 15.50
CA PHE A 282 -2.96 0.09 16.73
C PHE A 282 -1.73 -0.81 16.62
N GLN A 283 -1.07 -1.05 17.76
CA GLN A 283 0.07 -1.92 17.84
C GLN A 283 -0.11 -2.93 18.98
N PHE A 284 0.20 -4.19 18.71
CA PHE A 284 0.15 -5.26 19.72
C PHE A 284 1.30 -5.11 20.72
N ASN A 285 0.97 -5.04 22.01
CA ASN A 285 1.94 -4.85 23.09
C ASN A 285 2.38 -6.17 23.77
N GLY A 286 2.00 -7.32 23.19
CA GLY A 286 2.20 -8.64 23.76
C GLY A 286 0.96 -9.22 24.46
N THR A 287 -0.07 -8.39 24.72
CA THR A 287 -1.31 -8.81 25.39
C THR A 287 -2.55 -8.37 24.63
N GLN A 288 -2.56 -7.13 24.13
CA GLN A 288 -3.67 -6.51 23.40
C GLN A 288 -3.15 -5.47 22.41
N TYR A 289 -4.00 -5.05 21.49
CA TYR A 289 -3.71 -3.94 20.60
C TYR A 289 -4.01 -2.62 21.29
N ILE A 290 -3.00 -1.75 21.37
CA ILE A 290 -3.10 -0.38 21.91
C ILE A 290 -2.90 0.63 20.81
N GLN A 291 -3.55 1.79 20.90
CA GLN A 291 -3.41 2.82 19.88
C GLN A 291 -1.96 3.33 19.79
N LYS A 292 -1.43 3.39 18.56
CA LYS A 292 -0.09 3.86 18.20
C LYS A 292 -0.17 5.28 17.65
N GLY A 293 0.25 6.26 18.45
CA GLY A 293 0.12 7.67 18.10
C GLY A 293 -1.33 8.18 18.22
N SER A 294 -1.54 9.42 17.77
CA SER A 294 -2.85 10.07 17.77
C SER A 294 -3.75 9.56 16.63
N SER A 295 -5.06 9.75 16.77
CA SER A 295 -6.00 9.53 15.67
C SER A 295 -5.73 10.53 14.55
N ILE A 296 -5.87 10.10 13.31
CA ILE A 296 -5.63 10.92 12.13
C ILE A 296 -6.96 11.21 11.45
N ASP A 297 -7.41 12.46 11.57
CA ASP A 297 -8.65 12.92 10.95
C ASP A 297 -8.40 13.44 9.54
N GLY A 298 -9.42 13.34 8.70
CA GLY A 298 -9.49 14.10 7.46
C GLY A 298 -9.34 15.58 7.75
N GLN A 299 -8.79 16.36 6.83
CA GLN A 299 -8.54 17.79 7.02
C GLN A 299 -9.43 18.61 6.10
N GLY A 300 -10.08 19.66 6.64
CA GLY A 300 -10.90 20.58 5.87
C GLY A 300 -12.05 19.85 5.16
N ASP A 301 -11.96 19.76 3.83
CA ASP A 301 -12.97 19.14 2.97
C ASP A 301 -12.67 17.66 2.66
N ASP A 302 -11.78 16.99 3.40
CA ASP A 302 -11.51 15.55 3.27
C ASP A 302 -12.71 14.72 3.72
N LEU A 303 -13.64 14.48 2.82
CA LEU A 303 -14.76 13.59 3.13
C LEU A 303 -14.32 12.12 3.04
N PHE A 304 -14.75 11.32 4.00
CA PHE A 304 -14.54 9.86 4.02
C PHE A 304 -13.06 9.43 4.00
N PHE A 305 -12.17 10.16 4.69
CA PHE A 305 -10.75 9.81 4.78
C PHE A 305 -10.54 8.43 5.38
N GLY A 306 -9.93 7.53 4.59
CA GLY A 306 -9.70 6.13 4.97
C GLY A 306 -10.98 5.31 5.21
N TRP A 307 -12.14 5.73 4.68
CA TRP A 307 -13.43 5.10 4.99
C TRP A 307 -13.74 3.91 4.10
N GLU A 308 -13.42 3.97 2.81
CA GLU A 308 -13.71 2.89 1.87
C GLU A 308 -12.78 1.68 2.09
N GLN A 309 -13.26 0.48 1.84
CA GLN A 309 -12.50 -0.78 2.02
C GLN A 309 -11.08 -0.74 1.41
N ASN A 310 -10.94 -0.11 0.25
CA ASN A 310 -9.69 -0.07 -0.50
C ASN A 310 -8.99 1.31 -0.39
N ALA A 311 -9.41 2.15 0.55
CA ALA A 311 -8.85 3.49 0.71
C ALA A 311 -7.79 3.59 1.82
N LEU A 312 -7.18 2.47 2.22
CA LEU A 312 -6.17 2.42 3.27
C LEU A 312 -5.14 1.32 2.97
N ALA A 313 -3.85 1.67 3.00
CA ALA A 313 -2.76 0.70 2.87
C ALA A 313 -1.61 1.06 3.82
N LEU A 314 -1.23 0.12 4.68
CA LEU A 314 -0.15 0.22 5.66
C LEU A 314 1.13 -0.38 5.05
N ARG A 315 2.28 0.26 5.27
CA ARG A 315 3.60 -0.27 4.92
C ARG A 315 3.89 -1.54 5.72
N GLU A 316 4.64 -2.48 5.14
CA GLU A 316 4.93 -3.78 5.75
C GLU A 316 5.58 -3.72 7.15
N ASP A 317 6.28 -2.63 7.49
CA ASP A 317 6.87 -2.42 8.81
C ASP A 317 5.95 -1.72 9.82
N GLY A 318 4.73 -1.36 9.41
CA GLY A 318 3.75 -0.70 10.26
C GLY A 318 4.08 0.75 10.64
N ASN A 319 5.00 1.45 9.91
CA ASN A 319 5.45 2.80 10.25
C ASN A 319 5.11 3.86 9.18
N ALA A 320 4.39 3.49 8.14
CA ALA A 320 3.79 4.44 7.19
C ALA A 320 2.48 3.88 6.68
N PHE A 321 1.57 4.75 6.25
CA PHE A 321 0.36 4.35 5.53
C PHE A 321 -0.04 5.41 4.51
N VAL A 322 -0.79 4.99 3.50
CA VAL A 322 -1.54 5.87 2.61
C VAL A 322 -3.02 5.71 2.86
N ALA A 323 -3.75 6.82 2.93
CA ALA A 323 -5.20 6.80 3.04
C ALA A 323 -5.82 7.74 2.01
N GLY A 324 -6.86 7.26 1.35
CA GLY A 324 -7.64 8.00 0.38
C GLY A 324 -8.79 8.77 1.02
N SER A 325 -9.22 9.84 0.35
CA SER A 325 -10.34 10.69 0.73
C SER A 325 -11.16 10.97 -0.51
N LEU A 326 -12.42 10.53 -0.54
CA LEU A 326 -13.29 10.60 -1.73
C LEU A 326 -13.73 12.01 -2.08
N GLY A 327 -13.81 12.88 -1.10
CA GLY A 327 -14.28 14.24 -1.23
C GLY A 327 -13.25 15.23 -0.72
N ASN A 328 -12.65 15.98 -1.63
CA ASN A 328 -11.98 17.23 -1.35
C ASN A 328 -12.66 18.28 -2.21
N VAL A 329 -13.42 19.19 -1.58
CA VAL A 329 -14.18 20.20 -2.34
C VAL A 329 -13.30 21.39 -2.63
N VAL A 330 -12.80 21.51 -3.85
CA VAL A 330 -12.05 22.66 -4.33
C VAL A 330 -12.88 23.38 -5.40
N GLY A 331 -13.23 24.64 -5.14
CA GLY A 331 -14.02 25.45 -6.07
C GLY A 331 -15.42 24.86 -6.38
N GLY A 332 -16.01 24.13 -5.44
CA GLY A 332 -17.33 23.48 -5.61
C GLY A 332 -17.28 22.12 -6.34
N GLN A 333 -16.10 21.59 -6.59
CA GLN A 333 -15.91 20.25 -7.22
C GLN A 333 -15.27 19.28 -6.22
N THR A 334 -15.75 18.04 -6.22
CA THR A 334 -15.23 16.96 -5.36
C THR A 334 -14.10 16.26 -6.10
N LEU A 335 -12.86 16.53 -5.72
CA LEU A 335 -11.67 16.07 -6.46
C LEU A 335 -11.05 14.79 -5.87
N GLY A 336 -11.18 14.58 -4.56
CA GLY A 336 -10.51 13.49 -3.85
C GLY A 336 -8.99 13.71 -3.68
N ARG A 337 -8.38 12.96 -2.80
CA ARG A 337 -6.93 12.94 -2.57
C ARG A 337 -6.46 11.67 -1.88
N ALA A 338 -5.15 11.41 -1.93
CA ALA A 338 -4.48 10.42 -1.10
C ALA A 338 -3.40 11.09 -0.25
N ARG A 339 -3.36 10.77 1.04
CA ARG A 339 -2.38 11.30 2.00
C ARG A 339 -1.48 10.18 2.50
N VAL A 340 -0.18 10.41 2.46
CA VAL A 340 0.81 9.52 3.04
C VAL A 340 1.20 10.05 4.41
N MET A 341 1.18 9.17 5.40
CA MET A 341 1.53 9.46 6.79
C MET A 341 2.68 8.56 7.23
N VAL A 342 3.62 9.10 8.00
CA VAL A 342 4.77 8.36 8.54
C VAL A 342 4.81 8.54 10.06
N PHE A 343 5.13 7.46 10.78
CA PHE A 343 5.31 7.49 12.22
C PHE A 343 6.73 7.96 12.56
N ASN A 344 6.86 9.07 13.27
CA ASN A 344 8.15 9.68 13.62
C ASN A 344 8.77 9.15 14.94
N GLY A 345 8.21 8.05 15.47
CA GLY A 345 8.59 7.48 16.77
C GLY A 345 7.69 7.92 17.93
N VAL A 346 6.89 8.98 17.75
CA VAL A 346 5.97 9.52 18.75
C VAL A 346 4.55 9.62 18.20
N ASP A 347 4.41 10.18 17.00
CA ASP A 347 3.11 10.43 16.38
C ASP A 347 3.17 10.33 14.84
N TRP A 348 1.99 10.34 14.21
CA TRP A 348 1.83 10.29 12.77
C TRP A 348 1.96 11.68 12.17
N VAL A 349 2.90 11.85 11.24
CA VAL A 349 3.15 13.11 10.55
C VAL A 349 2.93 12.96 9.04
N PRO A 350 2.44 14.02 8.36
CA PRO A 350 2.29 13.99 6.91
C PRO A 350 3.66 13.84 6.21
N ASP A 351 3.72 12.91 5.22
CA ASP A 351 4.88 12.71 4.36
C ASP A 351 4.60 13.12 2.91
N GLY A 352 3.33 13.17 2.51
CA GLY A 352 2.96 13.65 1.19
C GLY A 352 1.47 13.59 0.89
N ILE A 353 1.08 14.31 -0.17
CA ILE A 353 -0.30 14.40 -0.63
C ILE A 353 -0.31 14.30 -2.15
N VAL A 354 -1.16 13.41 -2.67
CA VAL A 354 -1.54 13.37 -4.09
C VAL A 354 -2.97 13.88 -4.20
N SER A 355 -3.17 14.96 -4.92
CA SER A 355 -4.48 15.60 -5.10
C SER A 355 -5.01 15.37 -6.50
N GLY A 356 -6.33 15.17 -6.62
CA GLY A 356 -7.03 15.10 -7.89
C GLY A 356 -7.03 16.42 -8.63
N SER A 357 -7.25 16.38 -9.93
CA SER A 357 -7.49 17.52 -10.80
C SER A 357 -9.00 17.70 -11.06
N VAL A 358 -9.39 18.75 -11.75
CA VAL A 358 -10.82 19.03 -12.08
C VAL A 358 -11.50 17.92 -12.90
N THR A 359 -10.72 16.99 -13.44
CA THR A 359 -11.23 15.82 -14.18
C THR A 359 -11.31 14.56 -13.33
N ASP A 360 -10.77 14.57 -12.11
CA ASP A 360 -10.65 13.41 -11.24
C ASP A 360 -11.71 13.46 -10.13
N SER A 361 -12.85 12.83 -10.38
CA SER A 361 -13.85 12.64 -9.33
C SER A 361 -13.48 11.42 -8.49
N GLN A 362 -13.41 11.59 -7.17
CA GLN A 362 -13.10 10.54 -6.19
C GLN A 362 -11.69 9.90 -6.34
N LEU A 363 -10.66 10.69 -6.66
CA LEU A 363 -9.26 10.23 -6.53
C LEU A 363 -9.02 9.77 -5.08
N GLY A 364 -8.43 8.59 -4.92
CA GLY A 364 -8.26 7.97 -3.59
C GLY A 364 -9.37 6.99 -3.19
N ARG A 365 -10.32 6.66 -4.11
CA ARG A 365 -11.31 5.58 -3.90
C ARG A 365 -10.61 4.25 -3.60
N SER A 366 -9.50 3.99 -4.26
CA SER A 366 -8.59 2.91 -3.92
C SER A 366 -7.17 3.44 -3.81
N VAL A 367 -6.44 2.91 -2.84
CA VAL A 367 -5.01 3.16 -2.67
C VAL A 367 -4.31 1.86 -2.32
N CYS A 368 -3.10 1.69 -2.81
CA CYS A 368 -2.19 0.65 -2.35
C CYS A 368 -0.76 1.17 -2.24
N MET A 369 0.05 0.48 -1.46
CA MET A 369 1.44 0.83 -1.19
C MET A 369 2.28 -0.43 -1.30
N ASN A 370 3.47 -0.34 -1.90
CA ASN A 370 4.40 -1.44 -1.93
C ASN A 370 5.08 -1.66 -0.56
N ALA A 371 5.81 -2.76 -0.40
CA ALA A 371 6.35 -3.21 0.89
C ALA A 371 7.22 -2.17 1.62
N ASP A 372 8.09 -1.46 0.91
CA ASP A 372 8.99 -0.46 1.49
C ASP A 372 8.38 0.96 1.57
N GLY A 373 7.18 1.14 1.04
CA GLY A 373 6.47 2.43 1.05
C GLY A 373 6.98 3.44 0.03
N SER A 374 7.85 3.04 -0.90
CA SER A 374 8.41 3.93 -1.93
C SER A 374 7.47 4.17 -3.11
N THR A 375 6.47 3.34 -3.29
CA THR A 375 5.53 3.38 -4.43
C THR A 375 4.09 3.23 -3.94
N ILE A 376 3.21 4.12 -4.44
CA ILE A 376 1.76 4.03 -4.20
C ILE A 376 1.02 4.05 -5.53
N ALA A 377 -0.11 3.35 -5.61
CA ALA A 377 -1.06 3.54 -6.69
C ALA A 377 -2.38 4.10 -6.15
N VAL A 378 -3.01 4.97 -6.93
CA VAL A 378 -4.21 5.69 -6.55
C VAL A 378 -5.23 5.57 -7.66
N GLY A 379 -6.40 5.05 -7.34
CA GLY A 379 -7.51 4.85 -8.28
C GLY A 379 -8.54 5.98 -8.23
N THR A 380 -9.11 6.26 -9.40
CA THR A 380 -10.15 7.25 -9.67
C THR A 380 -11.21 6.63 -10.58
N PRO A 381 -12.11 5.77 -10.08
CA PRO A 381 -13.03 5.00 -10.94
C PRO A 381 -14.12 5.85 -11.60
N PHE A 382 -14.42 7.04 -11.07
CA PHE A 382 -15.50 7.91 -11.51
C PHE A 382 -15.00 9.21 -12.15
N ASN A 383 -13.96 9.12 -12.99
CA ASN A 383 -13.45 10.29 -13.71
C ASN A 383 -14.49 10.90 -14.68
N LEU A 384 -14.44 12.22 -14.83
CA LEU A 384 -15.38 12.95 -15.72
C LEU A 384 -14.92 13.01 -17.17
N MET A 385 -13.60 12.90 -17.43
CA MET A 385 -13.01 13.05 -18.74
C MET A 385 -11.79 12.11 -18.91
N PRO A 386 -11.42 11.67 -20.11
CA PRO A 386 -12.08 11.90 -21.39
C PRO A 386 -13.31 11.01 -21.62
N ASN A 387 -13.42 9.88 -20.90
CA ASN A 387 -14.52 8.93 -21.00
C ASN A 387 -15.20 8.82 -19.64
N GLN A 388 -16.44 9.26 -19.52
CA GLN A 388 -17.18 9.28 -18.25
C GLN A 388 -17.15 7.92 -17.54
N ASN A 389 -16.64 7.90 -16.32
CA ASN A 389 -16.51 6.69 -15.48
C ASN A 389 -15.74 5.54 -16.13
N ALA A 390 -14.83 5.82 -17.09
CA ALA A 390 -13.90 4.80 -17.57
C ALA A 390 -12.92 4.39 -16.45
N GLY A 391 -12.60 5.33 -15.60
CA GLY A 391 -11.65 5.20 -14.51
C GLY A 391 -10.22 5.51 -14.93
N VAL A 392 -9.41 5.91 -13.95
CA VAL A 392 -7.99 6.22 -14.12
C VAL A 392 -7.22 5.72 -12.91
N VAL A 393 -6.04 5.14 -13.16
CA VAL A 393 -5.08 4.82 -12.09
C VAL A 393 -3.78 5.55 -12.36
N ARG A 394 -3.22 6.16 -11.31
CA ARG A 394 -1.90 6.77 -11.34
C ARG A 394 -1.01 6.12 -10.29
N VAL A 395 0.23 5.88 -10.67
CA VAL A 395 1.24 5.36 -9.77
C VAL A 395 2.22 6.48 -9.45
N PHE A 396 2.61 6.59 -8.19
CA PHE A 396 3.56 7.58 -7.74
C PHE A 396 4.69 6.90 -6.99
N THR A 397 5.89 7.43 -7.15
CA THR A 397 7.02 7.04 -6.32
C THR A 397 7.41 8.19 -5.41
N ASN A 398 7.73 7.84 -4.17
CA ASN A 398 8.42 8.78 -3.31
C ASN A 398 9.82 8.98 -3.91
N SER A 399 9.99 10.06 -4.65
CA SER A 399 11.31 10.57 -4.78
C SER A 399 11.71 11.02 -3.37
N VAL A 400 12.31 10.11 -2.56
CA VAL A 400 13.34 10.63 -1.68
C VAL A 400 14.14 11.51 -2.62
N SER A 401 14.00 12.80 -2.45
CA SER A 401 14.84 13.72 -3.15
C SER A 401 16.28 13.37 -2.78
N THR A 402 16.89 12.39 -3.49
CA THR A 402 18.04 12.82 -4.19
C THR A 402 17.51 13.95 -5.03
N ALA A 403 17.53 15.17 -4.49
CA ALA A 403 17.56 16.33 -5.32
C ALA A 403 18.73 16.05 -6.28
N ILE A 404 18.43 15.40 -7.38
CA ILE A 404 19.05 15.75 -8.62
C ILE A 404 18.53 17.17 -8.76
N LEU A 405 19.25 18.09 -8.15
CA LEU A 405 19.40 19.42 -8.69
C LEU A 405 19.80 19.15 -10.14
N GLU A 406 18.79 19.09 -11.03
CA GLU A 406 19.06 19.30 -12.45
C GLU A 406 19.84 20.60 -12.49
N ASN A 407 21.15 20.46 -12.84
CA ASN A 407 22.19 21.48 -12.93
C ASN A 407 22.98 21.89 -11.66
N VAL A 408 23.19 21.02 -10.69
CA VAL A 408 24.56 20.95 -10.15
C VAL A 408 25.16 19.68 -10.72
N GLN A 409 25.99 19.77 -11.73
CA GLN A 409 26.91 18.69 -12.07
C GLN A 409 27.68 18.43 -10.78
N ASN A 410 27.30 17.36 -10.05
CA ASN A 410 28.12 16.84 -9.00
C ASN A 410 29.44 16.45 -9.68
N ASP A 411 30.44 17.25 -9.50
CA ASP A 411 31.76 17.03 -10.09
C ASP A 411 32.60 16.07 -9.25
N LEU A 412 31.93 15.34 -8.31
CA LEU A 412 32.58 14.34 -7.50
C LEU A 412 33.09 13.19 -8.40
N LYS A 413 34.36 13.02 -8.42
CA LYS A 413 35.05 11.95 -9.17
C LYS A 413 35.80 11.05 -8.22
N VAL A 414 35.62 9.75 -8.38
CA VAL A 414 36.35 8.71 -7.65
C VAL A 414 37.12 7.88 -8.66
N PHE A 415 38.45 7.93 -8.62
CA PHE A 415 39.29 7.27 -9.61
C PHE A 415 40.68 6.86 -9.03
N PRO A 416 41.29 5.79 -9.57
CA PRO A 416 40.69 4.83 -10.48
C PRO A 416 39.59 3.99 -9.78
N ASN A 417 38.62 3.53 -10.53
CA ASN A 417 37.60 2.60 -10.04
C ASN A 417 37.25 1.64 -11.19
N PRO A 418 37.69 0.36 -11.12
CA PRO A 418 38.36 -0.34 -10.00
C PRO A 418 39.75 0.18 -9.64
N ALA A 419 40.10 0.06 -8.35
CA ALA A 419 41.36 0.49 -7.79
C ALA A 419 42.15 -0.70 -7.19
N HIS A 420 43.48 -0.59 -7.12
CA HIS A 420 44.31 -1.56 -6.41
C HIS A 420 44.58 -1.12 -4.96
N ASN A 421 45.32 -0.05 -4.76
CA ASN A 421 45.74 0.38 -3.42
C ASN A 421 45.26 1.79 -3.07
N ILE A 422 45.10 2.65 -4.06
CA ILE A 422 44.79 4.08 -3.86
C ILE A 422 43.56 4.46 -4.66
N VAL A 423 42.72 5.26 -4.06
CA VAL A 423 41.57 5.91 -4.67
C VAL A 423 41.65 7.42 -4.43
N HIS A 424 41.51 8.21 -5.49
CA HIS A 424 41.38 9.66 -5.40
C HIS A 424 39.91 10.05 -5.42
N ILE A 425 39.57 11.00 -4.55
CA ILE A 425 38.25 11.66 -4.55
C ILE A 425 38.48 13.13 -4.85
N ARG A 426 37.79 13.66 -5.85
CA ARG A 426 37.92 15.03 -6.29
C ARG A 426 36.56 15.66 -6.54
N THR A 427 36.35 16.90 -6.04
CA THR A 427 35.14 17.69 -6.25
C THR A 427 35.44 19.19 -6.13
N SER A 428 34.58 20.04 -6.65
CA SER A 428 34.66 21.50 -6.45
C SER A 428 34.25 21.95 -5.05
N SER A 429 33.50 21.13 -4.32
CA SER A 429 33.03 21.41 -2.95
C SER A 429 33.99 20.88 -1.90
N GLU A 430 34.05 21.50 -0.72
CA GLU A 430 34.88 21.04 0.41
C GLU A 430 34.36 19.71 0.95
N ILE A 431 35.21 18.67 0.98
CA ILE A 431 34.91 17.36 1.54
C ILE A 431 35.09 17.45 3.05
N LEU A 432 34.02 17.12 3.79
CA LEU A 432 33.99 17.19 5.26
C LEU A 432 34.15 15.84 5.93
N HIS A 433 33.67 14.77 5.26
CA HIS A 433 33.68 13.44 5.83
C HIS A 433 33.59 12.38 4.74
N TYR A 434 34.23 11.22 4.97
CA TYR A 434 33.95 10.01 4.19
C TYR A 434 33.77 8.78 5.07
N GLU A 435 32.98 7.81 4.57
CA GLU A 435 32.81 6.48 5.13
C GLU A 435 32.96 5.46 4.01
N ILE A 436 33.71 4.38 4.26
CA ILE A 436 33.74 3.19 3.39
C ILE A 436 33.05 2.06 4.15
N LEU A 437 32.05 1.47 3.52
CA LEU A 437 31.26 0.37 4.08
C LEU A 437 31.48 -0.89 3.26
N SER A 438 31.61 -2.02 3.92
CA SER A 438 31.50 -3.34 3.30
C SER A 438 30.08 -3.63 2.84
N PHE A 439 29.91 -4.66 2.02
CA PHE A 439 28.60 -4.95 1.41
C PHE A 439 27.53 -5.37 2.43
N ASP A 440 27.93 -5.79 3.62
CA ASP A 440 27.08 -6.07 4.78
C ASP A 440 26.75 -4.83 5.64
N GLY A 441 27.16 -3.63 5.17
CA GLY A 441 26.85 -2.34 5.81
C GLY A 441 27.77 -1.96 6.97
N LYS A 442 28.87 -2.72 7.23
CA LYS A 442 29.81 -2.41 8.28
C LYS A 442 30.80 -1.34 7.82
N ILE A 443 31.00 -0.28 8.61
CA ILE A 443 32.01 0.74 8.34
C ILE A 443 33.41 0.09 8.50
N VAL A 444 34.20 0.10 7.41
CA VAL A 444 35.58 -0.41 7.35
C VAL A 444 36.62 0.70 7.39
N SER A 445 36.23 1.92 7.02
CA SER A 445 37.09 3.12 7.13
C SER A 445 36.18 4.36 7.21
N SER A 446 36.56 5.35 8.02
CA SER A 446 35.91 6.67 8.04
C SER A 446 36.89 7.74 8.53
N CYS A 447 36.71 8.97 8.05
CA CYS A 447 37.53 10.11 8.48
C CYS A 447 36.76 11.41 8.34
N ASN A 448 36.89 12.30 9.34
CA ASN A 448 36.53 13.69 9.23
C ASN A 448 37.67 14.51 8.63
N LEU A 449 37.37 15.41 7.74
CA LEU A 449 38.29 16.20 6.95
C LEU A 449 38.12 17.69 7.21
N SER A 450 39.17 18.47 6.89
CA SER A 450 39.19 19.91 7.17
C SER A 450 38.58 20.76 6.05
N GLY A 451 38.10 20.14 4.97
CA GLY A 451 37.49 20.83 3.84
C GLY A 451 38.34 20.82 2.57
N GLU A 452 39.12 19.76 2.38
CA GLU A 452 39.87 19.53 1.16
C GLU A 452 38.94 19.28 -0.03
N LYS A 453 39.35 19.68 -1.23
CA LYS A 453 38.62 19.42 -2.49
C LYS A 453 39.12 18.22 -3.25
N GLU A 454 40.24 17.68 -2.85
CA GLU A 454 40.86 16.47 -3.39
C GLU A 454 41.53 15.72 -2.24
N ILE A 455 41.24 14.42 -2.15
CA ILE A 455 41.86 13.52 -1.16
C ILE A 455 42.30 12.24 -1.81
N GLU A 456 43.36 11.66 -1.26
CA GLU A 456 43.90 10.38 -1.63
C GLU A 456 43.66 9.39 -0.48
N LEU A 457 43.03 8.27 -0.78
CA LEU A 457 42.70 7.24 0.19
C LEU A 457 43.47 5.96 -0.11
N ASP A 458 44.23 5.52 0.87
CA ASP A 458 44.88 4.21 0.84
C ASP A 458 43.83 3.15 1.25
N ILE A 459 43.49 2.27 0.29
CA ILE A 459 42.59 1.14 0.46
C ILE A 459 43.33 -0.20 0.44
N SER A 460 44.65 -0.21 0.55
CA SER A 460 45.50 -1.41 0.46
C SER A 460 45.22 -2.45 1.55
N LEU A 461 44.61 -2.03 2.68
CA LEU A 461 44.23 -2.91 3.78
C LEU A 461 42.82 -3.54 3.62
N LEU A 462 42.03 -3.08 2.65
CA LEU A 462 40.75 -3.69 2.37
C LEU A 462 40.94 -5.00 1.58
N SER A 463 40.06 -5.96 1.73
CA SER A 463 40.06 -7.16 0.88
C SER A 463 39.64 -6.84 -0.54
N ALA A 464 40.04 -7.63 -1.55
CA ALA A 464 39.50 -7.49 -2.89
C ALA A 464 37.96 -7.68 -2.87
N GLY A 465 37.23 -6.76 -3.51
CA GLY A 465 35.79 -6.79 -3.50
C GLY A 465 35.11 -5.44 -3.76
N ALA A 466 33.79 -5.41 -3.65
CA ALA A 466 33.01 -4.21 -3.82
C ALA A 466 32.70 -3.56 -2.45
N TYR A 467 32.79 -2.24 -2.40
CA TYR A 467 32.54 -1.41 -1.23
C TYR A 467 31.60 -0.26 -1.61
N VAL A 468 30.94 0.29 -0.61
CA VAL A 468 30.13 1.50 -0.74
C VAL A 468 30.89 2.64 -0.06
N MET A 469 31.19 3.69 -0.79
CA MET A 469 31.83 4.89 -0.26
C MET A 469 30.80 6.01 -0.18
N LYS A 470 30.62 6.58 1.00
CA LYS A 470 29.79 7.76 1.24
C LYS A 470 30.71 8.96 1.47
N VAL A 471 30.55 9.98 0.65
CA VAL A 471 31.31 11.22 0.72
C VAL A 471 30.39 12.37 1.06
N THR A 472 30.65 13.06 2.16
CA THR A 472 29.90 14.24 2.60
C THR A 472 30.73 15.49 2.37
N THR A 473 30.20 16.37 1.58
CA THR A 473 30.78 17.70 1.32
C THR A 473 29.98 18.79 2.05
N ARG A 474 30.41 20.05 1.95
CA ARG A 474 29.65 21.19 2.50
C ARG A 474 28.30 21.40 1.79
N GLN A 475 28.12 20.90 0.58
CA GLN A 475 26.94 21.14 -0.25
C GLN A 475 26.05 19.91 -0.45
N PHE A 476 26.64 18.69 -0.46
CA PHE A 476 25.92 17.45 -0.73
C PHE A 476 26.58 16.25 -0.04
N THR A 477 25.84 15.15 0.02
CA THR A 477 26.37 13.81 0.35
C THR A 477 26.12 12.89 -0.84
N GLU A 478 27.12 12.14 -1.28
CA GLU A 478 27.02 11.22 -2.40
C GLU A 478 27.52 9.82 -2.00
N VAL A 479 26.91 8.80 -2.60
CA VAL A 479 27.23 7.39 -2.34
C VAL A 479 27.70 6.76 -3.64
N ILE A 480 28.92 6.22 -3.64
CA ILE A 480 29.60 5.68 -4.82
C ILE A 480 30.04 4.24 -4.55
N LYS A 481 29.84 3.37 -5.54
CA LYS A 481 30.42 2.02 -5.50
C LYS A 481 31.92 2.09 -5.85
N VAL A 482 32.78 1.54 -4.98
CA VAL A 482 34.20 1.40 -5.19
C VAL A 482 34.54 -0.07 -5.28
N ILE A 483 35.34 -0.45 -6.28
CA ILE A 483 35.79 -1.83 -6.48
C ILE A 483 37.29 -1.88 -6.22
N ARG A 484 37.72 -2.71 -5.25
CA ARG A 484 39.11 -3.04 -5.04
C ARG A 484 39.47 -4.37 -5.75
N ASN A 485 40.47 -4.31 -6.62
CA ASN A 485 41.04 -5.49 -7.30
C ASN A 485 42.04 -6.23 -6.41
#